data_3b6dddcd983daf1c9fe7928540e188d3
#
_entry.id   3b6dddcd983daf1c9fe7928540e188d3
#
_cell.length_a   1.000
_cell.length_b   1.000
_cell.length_c   1.000
_cell.angle_alpha   90.00
_cell.angle_beta   90.00
_cell.angle_gamma   90.00
#
_symmetry.space_group_name_H-M   'P 1'
#
loop_
_entity.id
_entity.type
_entity.pdbx_description
1 polymer ?
#
loop_
_entity_poly.entity_id
_entity_poly.type
_entity_poly.pdbx_seq_one_letter_code
_entity_poly.pdbx_strand_id
1 'polypeptide(L)'
;MAVTDAHSFAKTAQASPPQMADMEQFLELLTAWNTNMNLVGPASLPDFWNRHAWDSAQLLRLAPEARTWADLGAGAGFPGLVLAILQKDRPGFHMHLIESMAKRCRFLDAVVEALALPATVHNVRAEALTLGVDIVTARALAPLHRLLGYGRSYLAMGATGLFLKGQDVVSDMTEAAKYWEYEADVVPSLSDPRGRILRVKRLGRARRV
;
A
#
# COMPACT_ATOMS: atom_id res chain seq x y z
N MET A 1 10.53 -16.33 -9.86
CA MET A 1 11.15 -17.00 -8.71
C MET A 1 10.28 -16.67 -7.51
N ALA A 2 9.98 -17.65 -6.64
CA ALA A 2 9.19 -17.39 -5.42
C ALA A 2 10.06 -16.62 -4.41
N VAL A 3 9.46 -15.66 -3.72
CA VAL A 3 10.11 -14.95 -2.61
C VAL A 3 9.77 -15.71 -1.33
N THR A 4 10.78 -16.19 -0.63
CA THR A 4 10.62 -17.00 0.60
C THR A 4 11.38 -16.43 1.80
N ASP A 5 12.36 -15.57 1.54
CA ASP A 5 13.29 -15.01 2.52
C ASP A 5 13.86 -13.65 2.06
N ALA A 6 14.68 -13.04 2.91
CA ALA A 6 15.35 -11.76 2.63
C ALA A 6 16.20 -11.79 1.35
N HIS A 7 16.94 -12.89 1.12
CA HIS A 7 17.82 -13.01 -0.04
C HIS A 7 17.03 -13.04 -1.36
N SER A 8 15.99 -13.87 -1.43
CA SER A 8 15.12 -13.98 -2.61
C SER A 8 14.31 -12.68 -2.83
N PHE A 9 13.92 -11.99 -1.76
CA PHE A 9 13.30 -10.67 -1.85
C PHE A 9 14.27 -9.64 -2.44
N ALA A 10 15.48 -9.53 -1.90
CA ALA A 10 16.50 -8.61 -2.39
C ALA A 10 16.73 -8.76 -3.91
N LYS A 11 16.88 -10.00 -4.35
CA LYS A 11 17.08 -10.32 -5.78
C LYS A 11 15.87 -9.97 -6.63
N THR A 12 14.65 -10.26 -6.17
CA THR A 12 13.40 -10.09 -6.94
C THR A 12 12.98 -8.63 -6.99
N ALA A 13 13.10 -7.90 -5.89
CA ALA A 13 12.82 -6.46 -5.79
C ALA A 13 13.98 -5.59 -6.29
N GLN A 14 15.15 -6.19 -6.59
CA GLN A 14 16.39 -5.47 -6.92
C GLN A 14 16.77 -4.45 -5.84
N ALA A 15 16.57 -4.83 -4.57
CA ALA A 15 16.87 -3.98 -3.44
C ALA A 15 18.39 -3.90 -3.18
N SER A 16 18.87 -2.69 -2.95
CA SER A 16 20.26 -2.45 -2.58
C SER A 16 20.58 -2.89 -1.14
N PRO A 17 21.86 -3.13 -0.79
CA PRO A 17 22.20 -3.49 0.59
C PRO A 17 21.69 -2.49 1.67
N PRO A 18 21.76 -1.16 1.48
CA PRO A 18 21.15 -0.22 2.43
C PRO A 18 19.64 -0.37 2.57
N GLN A 19 18.90 -0.57 1.45
CA GLN A 19 17.45 -0.81 1.48
C GLN A 19 17.12 -2.12 2.20
N MET A 20 17.95 -3.15 2.06
CA MET A 20 17.76 -4.40 2.79
C MET A 20 18.00 -4.24 4.30
N ALA A 21 19.01 -3.46 4.71
CA ALA A 21 19.22 -3.14 6.11
C ALA A 21 18.00 -2.38 6.70
N ASP A 22 17.45 -1.41 5.98
CA ASP A 22 16.23 -0.70 6.38
C ASP A 22 15.00 -1.66 6.45
N MET A 23 14.88 -2.62 5.52
CA MET A 23 13.80 -3.61 5.54
C MET A 23 13.90 -4.57 6.73
N GLU A 24 15.09 -5.00 7.10
CA GLU A 24 15.36 -5.84 8.26
C GLU A 24 15.04 -5.08 9.56
N GLN A 25 15.49 -3.83 9.66
CA GLN A 25 15.17 -2.96 10.80
C GLN A 25 13.66 -2.68 10.89
N PHE A 26 12.97 -2.51 9.77
CA PHE A 26 11.51 -2.39 9.76
C PHE A 26 10.85 -3.66 10.31
N LEU A 27 11.31 -4.85 9.92
CA LEU A 27 10.79 -6.13 10.44
C LEU A 27 11.01 -6.24 11.96
N GLU A 28 12.16 -5.83 12.47
CA GLU A 28 12.46 -5.81 13.91
C GLU A 28 11.48 -4.87 14.65
N LEU A 29 11.32 -3.64 14.19
CA LEU A 29 10.38 -2.67 14.76
C LEU A 29 8.94 -3.19 14.71
N LEU A 30 8.51 -3.71 13.57
CA LEU A 30 7.18 -4.31 13.43
C LEU A 30 6.97 -5.44 14.42
N THR A 31 7.93 -6.34 14.58
CA THR A 31 7.86 -7.47 15.50
C THR A 31 7.75 -6.99 16.95
N ALA A 32 8.57 -6.02 17.35
CA ALA A 32 8.54 -5.46 18.69
C ALA A 32 7.21 -4.77 19.01
N TRP A 33 6.69 -3.94 18.11
CA TRP A 33 5.42 -3.24 18.32
C TRP A 33 4.21 -4.18 18.20
N ASN A 34 4.30 -5.23 17.41
CA ASN A 34 3.19 -6.18 17.21
C ASN A 34 2.83 -6.96 18.48
N THR A 35 3.77 -7.11 19.43
CA THR A 35 3.52 -7.76 20.72
C THR A 35 2.40 -7.08 21.52
N ASN A 36 2.22 -5.75 21.35
CA ASN A 36 1.28 -4.94 22.09
C ASN A 36 0.14 -4.35 21.25
N MET A 37 0.22 -4.44 19.91
CA MET A 37 -0.70 -3.69 19.05
C MET A 37 -1.52 -4.51 18.06
N ASN A 38 -1.18 -5.78 17.83
CA ASN A 38 -1.80 -6.60 16.79
C ASN A 38 -1.83 -5.87 15.42
N LEU A 39 -0.68 -5.34 15.01
CA LEU A 39 -0.53 -4.63 13.74
C LEU A 39 -0.77 -5.56 12.54
N VAL A 40 -0.23 -6.77 12.65
CA VAL A 40 -0.43 -7.87 11.70
C VAL A 40 -0.79 -9.16 12.43
N GLY A 41 -1.48 -10.07 11.75
CA GLY A 41 -1.81 -11.37 12.32
C GLY A 41 -0.55 -12.18 12.64
N PRO A 42 -0.48 -12.89 13.79
CA PRO A 42 0.71 -13.65 14.19
C PRO A 42 1.18 -14.65 13.14
N ALA A 43 0.24 -15.27 12.41
CA ALA A 43 0.54 -16.25 11.35
C ALA A 43 1.15 -15.60 10.09
N SER A 44 1.14 -14.27 9.95
CA SER A 44 1.65 -13.59 8.75
C SER A 44 3.08 -13.06 8.90
N LEU A 45 3.59 -12.91 10.13
CA LEU A 45 4.97 -12.46 10.37
C LEU A 45 6.03 -13.44 9.83
N PRO A 46 5.90 -14.79 10.00
CA PRO A 46 6.87 -15.73 9.42
C PRO A 46 6.99 -15.64 7.89
N ASP A 47 5.94 -15.18 7.20
CA ASP A 47 5.90 -14.99 5.74
C ASP A 47 6.05 -13.50 5.35
N PHE A 48 6.78 -12.72 6.17
CA PHE A 48 6.95 -11.29 5.97
C PHE A 48 7.47 -10.93 4.58
N TRP A 49 8.50 -11.64 4.11
CA TRP A 49 9.19 -11.31 2.86
C TRP A 49 8.32 -11.47 1.63
N ASN A 50 7.48 -12.51 1.58
CA ASN A 50 6.55 -12.70 0.46
C ASN A 50 5.24 -11.92 0.67
N ARG A 51 4.57 -12.20 1.80
CA ARG A 51 3.20 -11.76 2.03
C ARG A 51 3.07 -10.26 2.29
N HIS A 52 4.13 -9.63 2.80
CA HIS A 52 4.12 -8.20 3.13
C HIS A 52 5.09 -7.42 2.26
N ALA A 53 6.36 -7.78 2.26
CA ALA A 53 7.39 -7.04 1.54
C ALA A 53 7.21 -7.14 0.01
N TRP A 54 7.19 -8.34 -0.55
CA TRP A 54 7.05 -8.53 -1.99
C TRP A 54 5.67 -8.16 -2.51
N ASP A 55 4.61 -8.47 -1.75
CA ASP A 55 3.26 -8.06 -2.08
C ASP A 55 3.14 -6.53 -2.25
N SER A 56 3.86 -5.78 -1.42
CA SER A 56 3.94 -4.31 -1.51
C SER A 56 4.85 -3.84 -2.65
N ALA A 57 6.06 -4.37 -2.73
CA ALA A 57 7.11 -3.92 -3.66
C ALA A 57 6.71 -4.06 -5.14
N GLN A 58 5.91 -5.08 -5.49
CA GLN A 58 5.46 -5.30 -6.87
C GLN A 58 4.71 -4.11 -7.46
N LEU A 59 4.10 -3.23 -6.63
CA LEU A 59 3.38 -2.04 -7.09
C LEU A 59 4.29 -1.06 -7.83
N LEU A 60 5.58 -0.97 -7.49
CA LEU A 60 6.54 -0.09 -8.18
C LEU A 60 6.65 -0.41 -9.67
N ARG A 61 6.45 -1.66 -10.06
CA ARG A 61 6.50 -2.09 -11.47
C ARG A 61 5.31 -1.57 -12.29
N LEU A 62 4.20 -1.24 -11.63
CA LEU A 62 2.98 -0.74 -12.28
C LEU A 62 2.98 0.79 -12.42
N ALA A 63 3.89 1.47 -11.72
CA ALA A 63 4.02 2.92 -11.74
C ALA A 63 5.49 3.35 -11.59
N PRO A 64 6.39 2.97 -12.53
CA PRO A 64 7.82 3.19 -12.38
C PRO A 64 8.20 4.68 -12.36
N GLU A 65 7.37 5.55 -12.94
CA GLU A 65 7.66 7.00 -12.99
C GLU A 65 7.03 7.78 -11.84
N ALA A 66 6.13 7.17 -11.07
CA ALA A 66 5.44 7.84 -9.98
C ALA A 66 6.41 8.23 -8.86
N ARG A 67 6.22 9.43 -8.32
CA ARG A 67 7.06 10.00 -7.26
C ARG A 67 6.29 10.26 -5.99
N THR A 68 5.03 10.61 -6.09
CA THR A 68 4.19 10.93 -4.94
C THR A 68 3.10 9.88 -4.77
N TRP A 69 3.04 9.30 -3.58
CA TRP A 69 2.15 8.20 -3.26
C TRP A 69 1.35 8.49 -2.00
N ALA A 70 0.10 8.02 -1.95
CA ALA A 70 -0.73 8.04 -0.75
C ALA A 70 -1.20 6.62 -0.43
N ASP A 71 -0.92 6.13 0.78
CA ASP A 71 -1.37 4.83 1.28
C ASP A 71 -2.55 5.04 2.23
N LEU A 72 -3.75 4.64 1.79
CA LEU A 72 -4.98 4.82 2.55
C LEU A 72 -5.18 3.69 3.55
N GLY A 73 -5.28 4.04 4.84
CA GLY A 73 -5.38 3.08 5.92
C GLY A 73 -4.06 2.32 6.09
N ALA A 74 -2.95 3.04 6.18
CA ALA A 74 -1.60 2.49 6.19
C ALA A 74 -1.33 1.41 7.24
N GLY A 75 -2.03 1.44 8.36
CA GLY A 75 -2.06 0.36 9.36
C GLY A 75 -0.68 -0.02 9.89
N ALA A 76 -0.19 -1.19 9.50
CA ALA A 76 1.14 -1.69 9.81
C ALA A 76 2.21 -1.24 8.79
N GLY A 77 1.88 -0.26 7.93
CA GLY A 77 2.81 0.28 6.94
C GLY A 77 2.87 -0.48 5.61
N PHE A 78 1.84 -1.26 5.27
CA PHE A 78 1.78 -2.00 4.02
C PHE A 78 0.66 -1.52 3.10
N PRO A 79 1.00 -1.10 1.87
CA PRO A 79 2.30 -1.15 1.21
C PRO A 79 3.23 0.04 1.50
N GLY A 80 2.78 1.12 2.13
CA GLY A 80 3.43 2.42 2.15
C GLY A 80 4.87 2.44 2.65
N LEU A 81 5.18 1.85 3.82
CA LEU A 81 6.56 1.85 4.34
C LEU A 81 7.52 1.06 3.48
N VAL A 82 7.09 -0.09 2.93
CA VAL A 82 7.94 -0.88 2.01
C VAL A 82 8.31 -0.07 0.78
N LEU A 83 7.33 0.63 0.19
CA LEU A 83 7.56 1.50 -0.98
C LEU A 83 8.48 2.67 -0.62
N ALA A 84 8.31 3.27 0.56
CA ALA A 84 9.16 4.36 1.03
C ALA A 84 10.61 3.92 1.25
N ILE A 85 10.83 2.72 1.80
CA ILE A 85 12.18 2.14 1.97
C ILE A 85 12.83 1.90 0.61
N LEU A 86 12.13 1.24 -0.32
CA LEU A 86 12.68 0.91 -1.64
C LEU A 86 12.89 2.12 -2.55
N GLN A 87 12.25 3.25 -2.25
CA GLN A 87 12.38 4.49 -3.02
C GLN A 87 13.06 5.61 -2.25
N LYS A 88 13.68 5.31 -1.10
CA LYS A 88 14.28 6.29 -0.18
C LYS A 88 15.24 7.26 -0.87
N ASP A 89 16.09 6.72 -1.73
CA ASP A 89 17.13 7.50 -2.41
C ASP A 89 16.68 8.09 -3.75
N ARG A 90 15.41 7.90 -4.11
CA ARG A 90 14.89 8.41 -5.39
C ARG A 90 14.56 9.90 -5.28
N PRO A 91 15.19 10.78 -6.06
CA PRO A 91 14.94 12.21 -6.00
C PRO A 91 13.45 12.55 -6.25
N GLY A 92 12.86 13.31 -5.32
CA GLY A 92 11.46 13.75 -5.40
C GLY A 92 10.43 12.70 -5.04
N PHE A 93 10.85 11.50 -4.55
CA PHE A 93 9.90 10.53 -4.01
C PHE A 93 9.36 11.00 -2.66
N HIS A 94 8.05 10.84 -2.45
CA HIS A 94 7.40 11.08 -1.16
C HIS A 94 6.20 10.17 -0.96
N MET A 95 6.08 9.60 0.26
CA MET A 95 4.97 8.74 0.67
C MET A 95 4.10 9.43 1.73
N HIS A 96 2.80 9.55 1.47
CA HIS A 96 1.82 9.98 2.46
C HIS A 96 1.13 8.75 3.07
N LEU A 97 1.37 8.50 4.36
CA LEU A 97 0.77 7.40 5.12
C LEU A 97 -0.47 7.93 5.85
N ILE A 98 -1.67 7.50 5.44
CA ILE A 98 -2.92 8.02 5.98
C ILE A 98 -3.54 6.96 6.86
N GLU A 99 -3.66 7.24 8.16
CA GLU A 99 -4.18 6.31 9.16
C GLU A 99 -5.02 7.07 10.22
N SER A 100 -6.20 6.58 10.51
CA SER A 100 -7.11 7.25 11.45
C SER A 100 -6.84 6.92 12.92
N MET A 101 -6.19 5.79 13.20
CA MET A 101 -5.92 5.35 14.56
C MET A 101 -4.59 5.92 15.09
N ALA A 102 -4.65 6.87 16.01
CA ALA A 102 -3.47 7.53 16.59
C ALA A 102 -2.41 6.54 17.11
N LYS A 103 -2.83 5.38 17.64
CA LYS A 103 -1.91 4.34 18.10
C LYS A 103 -1.08 3.75 16.96
N ARG A 104 -1.69 3.54 15.77
CA ARG A 104 -0.99 3.06 14.56
C ARG A 104 -0.11 4.17 13.96
N CYS A 105 -0.58 5.42 13.99
CA CYS A 105 0.24 6.54 13.54
C CYS A 105 1.55 6.65 14.33
N ARG A 106 1.52 6.46 15.66
CA ARG A 106 2.76 6.45 16.48
C ARG A 106 3.75 5.36 16.05
N PHE A 107 3.27 4.19 15.66
CA PHE A 107 4.13 3.15 15.07
C PHE A 107 4.73 3.60 13.73
N LEU A 108 3.89 4.13 12.85
CA LEU A 108 4.33 4.61 11.54
C LEU A 108 5.37 5.74 11.69
N ASP A 109 5.11 6.71 12.58
CA ASP A 109 6.04 7.81 12.88
C ASP A 109 7.39 7.27 13.40
N ALA A 110 7.37 6.29 14.32
CA ALA A 110 8.57 5.68 14.86
C ALA A 110 9.42 5.00 13.76
N VAL A 111 8.78 4.33 12.79
CA VAL A 111 9.50 3.71 11.66
C VAL A 111 10.03 4.77 10.70
N VAL A 112 9.22 5.78 10.36
CA VAL A 112 9.62 6.88 9.46
C VAL A 112 10.84 7.61 10.03
N GLU A 113 10.84 7.90 11.34
CA GLU A 113 11.95 8.56 12.02
C GLU A 113 13.19 7.67 12.09
N ALA A 114 13.04 6.42 12.56
CA ALA A 114 14.16 5.49 12.74
C ALA A 114 14.91 5.19 11.43
N LEU A 115 14.17 5.13 10.32
CA LEU A 115 14.73 4.82 9.00
C LEU A 115 14.97 6.08 8.15
N ALA A 116 14.68 7.28 8.65
CA ALA A 116 14.76 8.55 7.93
C ALA A 116 14.09 8.48 6.54
N LEU A 117 12.83 8.00 6.50
CA LEU A 117 12.10 7.78 5.25
C LEU A 117 11.53 9.08 4.66
N PRO A 118 11.47 9.23 3.34
CA PRO A 118 10.76 10.33 2.69
C PRO A 118 9.25 10.11 2.77
N ALA A 119 8.70 10.18 3.97
CA ALA A 119 7.30 9.91 4.25
C ALA A 119 6.72 10.86 5.30
N THR A 120 5.41 11.10 5.19
CA THR A 120 4.62 11.88 6.17
C THR A 120 3.44 11.05 6.66
N VAL A 121 3.28 10.94 7.96
CA VAL A 121 2.12 10.29 8.58
C VAL A 121 1.01 11.32 8.82
N HIS A 122 -0.21 11.00 8.37
CA HIS A 122 -1.39 11.82 8.56
C HIS A 122 -2.39 11.09 9.46
N ASN A 123 -2.57 11.57 10.70
CA ASN A 123 -3.54 10.99 11.62
C ASN A 123 -4.95 11.53 11.33
N VAL A 124 -5.51 11.11 10.20
CA VAL A 124 -6.84 11.53 9.72
C VAL A 124 -7.55 10.36 9.04
N ARG A 125 -8.85 10.48 8.83
CA ARG A 125 -9.58 9.57 7.95
C ARG A 125 -9.22 9.84 6.50
N ALA A 126 -9.17 8.79 5.68
CA ALA A 126 -8.74 8.87 4.27
C ALA A 126 -9.59 9.88 3.46
N GLU A 127 -10.89 9.93 3.72
CA GLU A 127 -11.83 10.84 3.06
C GLU A 127 -11.73 12.31 3.51
N ALA A 128 -11.04 12.57 4.62
CA ALA A 128 -10.89 13.93 5.17
C ALA A 128 -9.64 14.65 4.65
N LEU A 129 -8.76 13.95 3.94
CA LEU A 129 -7.54 14.51 3.37
C LEU A 129 -7.60 14.43 1.84
N THR A 130 -7.18 15.50 1.19
CA THR A 130 -7.03 15.54 -0.26
C THR A 130 -5.65 16.04 -0.60
N LEU A 131 -4.89 15.24 -1.33
CA LEU A 131 -3.53 15.52 -1.78
C LEU A 131 -3.42 15.22 -3.27
N GLY A 132 -2.70 16.07 -4.00
CA GLY A 132 -2.27 15.76 -5.36
C GLY A 132 -1.11 14.78 -5.31
N VAL A 133 -1.37 13.54 -5.69
CA VAL A 133 -0.37 12.47 -5.76
C VAL A 133 -0.47 11.74 -7.10
N ASP A 134 0.61 11.06 -7.50
CA ASP A 134 0.60 10.25 -8.72
C ASP A 134 -0.17 8.94 -8.50
N ILE A 135 0.01 8.33 -7.35
CA ILE A 135 -0.60 7.04 -7.00
C ILE A 135 -1.32 7.11 -5.65
N VAL A 136 -2.51 6.55 -5.61
CA VAL A 136 -3.20 6.20 -4.37
C VAL A 136 -3.27 4.68 -4.22
N THR A 137 -2.86 4.17 -3.07
CA THR A 137 -2.86 2.73 -2.80
C THR A 137 -3.60 2.39 -1.52
N ALA A 138 -3.97 1.13 -1.36
CA ALA A 138 -4.53 0.58 -0.14
C ALA A 138 -4.42 -0.94 -0.14
N ARG A 139 -4.32 -1.52 1.06
CA ARG A 139 -4.40 -2.97 1.30
C ARG A 139 -5.35 -3.26 2.46
N ALA A 140 -6.31 -4.17 2.26
CA ALA A 140 -7.23 -4.66 3.30
C ALA A 140 -7.99 -3.57 4.09
N LEU A 141 -8.20 -2.37 3.51
CA LEU A 141 -8.83 -1.24 4.19
C LEU A 141 -10.35 -1.40 4.28
N ALA A 142 -11.01 -1.72 3.15
CA ALA A 142 -12.47 -1.79 3.06
C ALA A 142 -12.92 -2.57 1.81
N PRO A 143 -14.22 -2.97 1.73
CA PRO A 143 -14.82 -3.41 0.47
C PRO A 143 -14.66 -2.37 -0.63
N LEU A 144 -14.54 -2.81 -1.89
CA LEU A 144 -14.16 -1.96 -3.01
C LEU A 144 -15.04 -0.71 -3.17
N HIS A 145 -16.35 -0.85 -3.03
CA HIS A 145 -17.28 0.29 -3.17
C HIS A 145 -16.99 1.42 -2.17
N ARG A 146 -16.57 1.10 -0.94
CA ARG A 146 -16.15 2.08 0.07
C ARG A 146 -14.75 2.60 -0.21
N LEU A 147 -13.83 1.72 -0.59
CA LEU A 147 -12.45 2.09 -0.92
C LEU A 147 -12.41 3.12 -2.06
N LEU A 148 -13.21 2.92 -3.12
CA LEU A 148 -13.36 3.90 -4.19
C LEU A 148 -13.88 5.25 -3.67
N GLY A 149 -14.79 5.22 -2.68
CA GLY A 149 -15.25 6.43 -1.99
C GLY A 149 -14.14 7.17 -1.27
N TYR A 150 -13.29 6.45 -0.56
CA TYR A 150 -12.14 7.02 0.16
C TYR A 150 -11.08 7.58 -0.80
N GLY A 151 -10.83 6.89 -1.91
CA GLY A 151 -9.88 7.33 -2.93
C GLY A 151 -10.40 8.39 -3.91
N ARG A 152 -11.70 8.77 -3.82
CA ARG A 152 -12.38 9.58 -4.85
C ARG A 152 -11.69 10.91 -5.13
N SER A 153 -11.31 11.65 -4.09
CA SER A 153 -10.66 12.95 -4.24
C SER A 153 -9.30 12.85 -4.94
N TYR A 154 -8.52 11.83 -4.59
CA TYR A 154 -7.21 11.56 -5.21
C TYR A 154 -7.35 11.21 -6.70
N LEU A 155 -8.27 10.29 -7.03
CA LEU A 155 -8.56 9.89 -8.41
C LEU A 155 -9.11 11.05 -9.25
N ALA A 156 -9.93 11.92 -8.64
CA ALA A 156 -10.44 13.12 -9.31
C ALA A 156 -9.35 14.15 -9.61
N MET A 157 -8.25 14.15 -8.85
CA MET A 157 -7.07 15.00 -9.08
C MET A 157 -6.06 14.36 -10.06
N GLY A 158 -6.37 13.19 -10.62
CA GLY A 158 -5.55 12.54 -11.64
C GLY A 158 -4.66 11.39 -11.14
N ALA A 159 -4.73 11.05 -9.84
CA ALA A 159 -4.01 9.89 -9.33
C ALA A 159 -4.50 8.60 -9.99
N THR A 160 -3.59 7.63 -10.13
CA THR A 160 -3.97 6.24 -10.45
C THR A 160 -4.12 5.45 -9.15
N GLY A 161 -5.23 4.72 -9.00
CA GLY A 161 -5.43 3.80 -7.88
C GLY A 161 -4.72 2.46 -8.12
N LEU A 162 -3.93 1.98 -7.16
CA LEU A 162 -3.33 0.63 -7.15
C LEU A 162 -3.76 -0.07 -5.87
N PHE A 163 -4.84 -0.85 -5.94
CA PHE A 163 -5.44 -1.47 -4.77
C PHE A 163 -5.16 -2.97 -4.72
N LEU A 164 -4.48 -3.41 -3.67
CA LEU A 164 -4.20 -4.83 -3.41
C LEU A 164 -5.48 -5.55 -2.97
N LYS A 165 -5.90 -6.54 -3.73
CA LYS A 165 -7.14 -7.30 -3.56
C LYS A 165 -6.88 -8.81 -3.58
N GLY A 166 -7.82 -9.58 -3.07
CA GLY A 166 -7.82 -11.04 -3.10
C GLY A 166 -8.48 -11.61 -4.37
N GLN A 167 -8.75 -12.91 -4.31
CA GLN A 167 -9.38 -13.68 -5.40
C GLN A 167 -10.78 -13.17 -5.77
N ASP A 168 -11.50 -12.56 -4.84
CA ASP A 168 -12.90 -12.14 -5.02
C ASP A 168 -13.04 -10.78 -5.70
N VAL A 169 -11.96 -10.27 -6.32
CA VAL A 169 -11.93 -8.93 -6.94
C VAL A 169 -13.05 -8.73 -7.96
N VAL A 170 -13.43 -9.75 -8.74
CA VAL A 170 -14.51 -9.66 -9.75
C VAL A 170 -15.86 -9.44 -9.07
N SER A 171 -16.12 -10.16 -7.98
CA SER A 171 -17.33 -9.95 -7.16
C SER A 171 -17.35 -8.56 -6.53
N ASP A 172 -16.21 -8.12 -5.98
CA ASP A 172 -16.02 -6.77 -5.44
C ASP A 172 -16.31 -5.69 -6.50
N MET A 173 -15.84 -5.90 -7.74
CA MET A 173 -16.06 -4.98 -8.86
C MET A 173 -17.53 -4.92 -9.27
N THR A 174 -18.22 -6.06 -9.32
CA THR A 174 -19.66 -6.13 -9.62
C THR A 174 -20.46 -5.35 -8.57
N GLU A 175 -20.14 -5.52 -7.30
CA GLU A 175 -20.80 -4.76 -6.22
C GLU A 175 -20.49 -3.26 -6.30
N ALA A 176 -19.22 -2.89 -6.56
CA ALA A 176 -18.81 -1.51 -6.67
C ALA A 176 -19.46 -0.77 -7.85
N ALA A 177 -19.74 -1.47 -8.95
CA ALA A 177 -20.39 -0.90 -10.14
C ALA A 177 -21.82 -0.40 -9.88
N LYS A 178 -22.47 -0.82 -8.79
CA LYS A 178 -23.77 -0.29 -8.37
C LYS A 178 -23.70 1.16 -7.85
N TYR A 179 -22.50 1.60 -7.42
CA TYR A 179 -22.26 2.91 -6.80
C TYR A 179 -21.39 3.82 -7.64
N TRP A 180 -20.50 3.22 -8.45
CA TRP A 180 -19.44 3.91 -9.15
C TRP A 180 -19.36 3.50 -10.62
N GLU A 181 -19.17 4.48 -11.47
CA GLU A 181 -18.68 4.28 -12.85
C GLU A 181 -17.16 4.46 -12.82
N TYR A 182 -16.38 3.47 -13.27
CA TYR A 182 -14.92 3.54 -13.21
C TYR A 182 -14.26 2.73 -14.31
N GLU A 183 -13.08 3.17 -14.70
CA GLU A 183 -12.20 2.46 -15.62
C GLU A 183 -11.10 1.79 -14.81
N ALA A 184 -11.01 0.47 -14.89
CA ALA A 184 -10.02 -0.28 -14.15
C ALA A 184 -9.54 -1.54 -14.88
N ASP A 185 -8.27 -1.88 -14.65
CA ASP A 185 -7.65 -3.14 -15.09
C ASP A 185 -7.39 -4.03 -13.86
N VAL A 186 -7.55 -5.34 -14.03
CA VAL A 186 -7.17 -6.34 -13.04
C VAL A 186 -5.84 -6.95 -13.40
N VAL A 187 -4.82 -6.73 -12.58
CA VAL A 187 -3.47 -7.26 -12.78
C VAL A 187 -3.25 -8.43 -11.82
N PRO A 188 -2.74 -9.60 -12.28
CA PRO A 188 -2.37 -10.69 -11.40
C PRO A 188 -1.29 -10.26 -10.40
N SER A 189 -1.41 -10.69 -9.14
CA SER A 189 -0.35 -10.51 -8.15
C SER A 189 0.82 -11.45 -8.44
N LEU A 190 2.02 -10.98 -8.16
CA LEU A 190 3.25 -11.76 -8.25
C LEU A 190 3.62 -12.45 -6.93
N SER A 191 2.97 -12.07 -5.83
CA SER A 191 3.20 -12.61 -4.48
C SER A 191 2.27 -13.78 -4.14
N ASP A 192 1.03 -13.76 -4.66
CA ASP A 192 0.01 -14.80 -4.43
C ASP A 192 -0.75 -15.06 -5.75
N PRO A 193 -0.82 -16.30 -6.25
CA PRO A 193 -1.57 -16.63 -7.47
C PRO A 193 -3.07 -16.29 -7.39
N ARG A 194 -3.63 -16.19 -6.18
CA ARG A 194 -5.02 -15.77 -5.94
C ARG A 194 -5.14 -14.25 -5.79
N GLY A 195 -4.03 -13.56 -5.50
CA GLY A 195 -3.99 -12.10 -5.34
C GLY A 195 -4.23 -11.37 -6.65
N ARG A 196 -4.80 -10.18 -6.54
CA ARG A 196 -5.04 -9.26 -7.67
C ARG A 196 -4.69 -7.85 -7.25
N ILE A 197 -4.26 -7.06 -8.22
CA ILE A 197 -4.10 -5.61 -8.07
C ILE A 197 -5.12 -4.96 -8.99
N LEU A 198 -6.03 -4.19 -8.42
CA LEU A 198 -6.97 -3.40 -9.19
C LEU A 198 -6.34 -2.04 -9.49
N ARG A 199 -6.09 -1.77 -10.77
CA ARG A 199 -5.59 -0.49 -11.25
C ARG A 199 -6.75 0.36 -11.76
N VAL A 200 -7.09 1.43 -11.02
CA VAL A 200 -8.19 2.35 -11.32
C VAL A 200 -7.63 3.64 -11.91
N LYS A 201 -8.09 4.01 -13.12
CA LYS A 201 -7.64 5.20 -13.85
C LYS A 201 -8.62 6.36 -13.78
N ARG A 202 -9.91 6.06 -13.70
CA ARG A 202 -10.99 7.03 -13.66
C ARG A 202 -12.08 6.59 -12.70
N LEU A 203 -12.72 7.54 -12.05
CA LEU A 203 -13.83 7.29 -11.14
C LEU A 203 -14.89 8.38 -11.26
N GLY A 204 -16.12 7.99 -11.52
CA GLY A 204 -17.33 8.81 -11.50
C GLY A 204 -18.41 8.18 -10.61
N ARG A 205 -19.47 8.89 -10.33
CA ARG A 205 -20.66 8.28 -9.69
C ARG A 205 -21.47 7.54 -10.74
N ALA A 206 -21.96 6.35 -10.40
CA ALA A 206 -22.92 5.64 -11.24
C ALA A 206 -24.16 6.53 -11.46
N ARG A 207 -24.64 6.61 -12.69
CA ARG A 207 -25.93 7.29 -12.98
C ARG A 207 -27.03 6.51 -12.28
N ARG A 208 -27.84 7.20 -11.47
CA ARG A 208 -29.08 6.58 -10.96
C ARG A 208 -30.00 6.38 -12.17
N VAL A 209 -30.30 5.13 -12.47
CA VAL A 209 -31.37 4.74 -13.40
C VAL A 209 -32.69 4.91 -12.69
#